data_685dc0c5f492ad6ff026478b7aadb78a
#
_entry.id   685dc0c5f492ad6ff026478b7aadb78a
#
_cell.length_a   1.000
_cell.length_b   1.000
_cell.length_c   1.000
_cell.angle_alpha   90.00
_cell.angle_beta   90.00
_cell.angle_gamma   90.00
#
_symmetry.space_group_name_H-M   'P 1'
#
loop_
_entity.id
_entity.type
_entity.pdbx_description
1 polymer ?
#
loop_
_entity_poly.entity_id
_entity_poly.type
_entity_poly.pdbx_seq_one_letter_code
_entity_poly.pdbx_strand_id
1 'polypeptide(L)'
;MRLLRATPRTMSVAFADQDDVWLPGKLARGVAALATVPADVPALYCARQYLVDEQLMPLKCSPRLRRPPGFPASLTQNIATGCTVMLNPAAASLVAGSEAPPGSLHDWWCYLVITAAGGRVLADDTPTVLYRQHGSNAVGAPHSMPRRAYAALRRGPRDFMGVFRAHVSALRAQPGLLSAEARETLDRIDAALRQGQLARLRALGLAGMWRQTWLETALFRWWFLVG
;
A
#
# COMPACT_ATOMS: atom_id res chain seq x y z
N MET A 1 6.71 -7.82 10.39
CA MET A 1 7.60 -6.77 10.98
C MET A 1 8.75 -7.30 11.86
N ARG A 2 8.62 -8.41 12.61
CA ARG A 2 9.73 -8.94 13.45
C ARG A 2 11.00 -9.24 12.66
N LEU A 3 10.89 -9.92 11.51
CA LEU A 3 12.04 -10.22 10.64
C LEU A 3 12.71 -8.96 10.10
N LEU A 4 11.94 -7.96 9.72
CA LEU A 4 12.48 -6.69 9.25
C LEU A 4 13.30 -5.97 10.34
N ARG A 5 12.87 -6.03 11.60
CA ARG A 5 13.61 -5.48 12.74
C ARG A 5 14.93 -6.21 13.03
N ALA A 6 15.01 -7.48 12.64
CA ALA A 6 16.23 -8.30 12.78
C ALA A 6 17.21 -8.15 11.60
N THR A 7 16.79 -7.51 10.51
CA THR A 7 17.64 -7.33 9.32
C THR A 7 18.65 -6.20 9.55
N PRO A 8 19.92 -6.38 9.12
CA PRO A 8 20.93 -5.31 9.18
C PRO A 8 20.47 -4.05 8.45
N ARG A 9 20.63 -2.89 9.07
CA ARG A 9 20.13 -1.61 8.55
C ARG A 9 20.82 -1.12 7.27
N THR A 10 21.89 -1.79 6.85
CA THR A 10 22.64 -1.47 5.62
C THR A 10 22.17 -2.26 4.41
N MET A 11 21.21 -3.17 4.59
CA MET A 11 20.75 -4.06 3.53
C MET A 11 19.41 -3.61 2.93
N SER A 12 19.28 -3.77 1.62
CA SER A 12 17.97 -3.77 0.96
C SER A 12 17.21 -5.05 1.33
N VAL A 13 15.89 -4.96 1.45
CA VAL A 13 15.02 -6.06 1.86
C VAL A 13 14.00 -6.35 0.76
N ALA A 14 13.85 -7.62 0.39
CA ALA A 14 12.76 -8.09 -0.46
C ALA A 14 11.83 -8.99 0.35
N PHE A 15 10.53 -8.79 0.22
CA PHE A 15 9.54 -9.70 0.81
C PHE A 15 9.28 -10.89 -0.12
N ALA A 16 9.03 -12.04 0.49
CA ALA A 16 8.71 -13.28 -0.20
C ALA A 16 7.56 -13.99 0.49
N ASP A 17 6.60 -14.45 -0.29
CA ASP A 17 5.60 -15.40 0.15
C ASP A 17 6.09 -16.81 -0.21
N GLN A 18 5.80 -17.79 0.63
CA GLN A 18 6.37 -19.14 0.56
C GLN A 18 5.84 -19.98 -0.62
N ASP A 19 4.72 -19.57 -1.18
CA ASP A 19 3.94 -20.25 -2.21
C ASP A 19 4.05 -19.60 -3.60
N ASP A 20 4.77 -18.48 -3.69
CA ASP A 20 4.98 -17.74 -4.92
C ASP A 20 6.29 -18.11 -5.63
N VAL A 21 6.33 -17.91 -6.95
CA VAL A 21 7.54 -18.14 -7.75
C VAL A 21 8.10 -16.82 -8.26
N TRP A 22 9.33 -16.50 -7.90
CA TRP A 22 10.04 -15.35 -8.42
C TRP A 22 10.51 -15.57 -9.85
N LEU A 23 10.21 -14.63 -10.72
CA LEU A 23 10.71 -14.68 -12.09
C LEU A 23 12.19 -14.26 -12.14
N PRO A 24 12.94 -14.74 -13.14
CA PRO A 24 14.31 -14.32 -13.37
C PRO A 24 14.43 -12.80 -13.43
N GLY A 25 15.46 -12.26 -12.79
CA GLY A 25 15.71 -10.82 -12.78
C GLY A 25 14.89 -9.99 -11.77
N LYS A 26 13.97 -10.57 -10.99
CA LYS A 26 13.19 -9.83 -9.98
C LYS A 26 14.07 -8.98 -9.06
N LEU A 27 15.07 -9.59 -8.43
CA LEU A 27 15.96 -8.86 -7.51
C LEU A 27 16.81 -7.82 -8.25
N ALA A 28 17.37 -8.19 -9.40
CA ALA A 28 18.20 -7.27 -10.19
C ALA A 28 17.42 -6.02 -10.61
N ARG A 29 16.16 -6.17 -11.06
CA ARG A 29 15.29 -5.04 -11.42
C ARG A 29 15.00 -4.14 -10.22
N GLY A 30 14.64 -4.73 -9.08
CA GLY A 30 14.36 -3.96 -7.87
C GLY A 30 15.59 -3.23 -7.35
N VAL A 31 16.76 -3.89 -7.33
CA VAL A 31 18.03 -3.26 -6.92
C VAL A 31 18.38 -2.11 -7.88
N ALA A 32 18.30 -2.31 -9.20
CA ALA A 32 18.58 -1.28 -10.17
C ALA A 32 17.63 -0.08 -10.04
N ALA A 33 16.33 -0.34 -9.82
CA ALA A 33 15.36 0.73 -9.60
C ALA A 33 15.66 1.51 -8.30
N LEU A 34 15.89 0.82 -7.19
CA LEU A 34 16.20 1.45 -5.90
C LEU A 34 17.51 2.26 -5.94
N ALA A 35 18.48 1.84 -6.75
CA ALA A 35 19.76 2.56 -6.92
C ALA A 35 19.59 3.93 -7.63
N THR A 36 18.45 4.20 -8.26
CA THR A 36 18.15 5.51 -8.85
C THR A 36 17.74 6.57 -7.82
N VAL A 37 17.50 6.16 -6.57
CA VAL A 37 17.08 7.04 -5.47
C VAL A 37 18.27 7.30 -4.55
N PRO A 38 18.48 8.54 -4.06
CA PRO A 38 19.52 8.82 -3.07
C PRO A 38 19.45 7.87 -1.87
N ALA A 39 20.57 7.44 -1.34
CA ALA A 39 20.66 6.39 -0.34
C ALA A 39 19.96 6.73 1.00
N ASP A 40 19.87 8.02 1.33
CA ASP A 40 19.22 8.57 2.52
C ASP A 40 17.70 8.76 2.35
N VAL A 41 17.20 8.71 1.12
CA VAL A 41 15.75 8.83 0.82
C VAL A 41 15.08 7.47 0.91
N PRO A 42 14.08 7.28 1.80
CA PRO A 42 13.33 6.03 1.87
C PRO A 42 12.66 5.69 0.53
N ALA A 43 12.92 4.49 0.01
CA ALA A 43 12.35 4.05 -1.26
C ALA A 43 11.77 2.64 -1.20
N LEU A 44 10.59 2.49 -1.78
CA LEU A 44 9.90 1.23 -2.00
C LEU A 44 9.80 0.95 -3.49
N TYR A 45 10.29 -0.20 -3.92
CA TYR A 45 10.00 -0.76 -5.23
C TYR A 45 8.87 -1.78 -5.10
N CYS A 46 7.93 -1.77 -6.03
CA CYS A 46 6.95 -2.83 -6.21
C CYS A 46 6.71 -3.05 -7.71
N ALA A 47 6.27 -4.26 -8.05
CA ALA A 47 6.07 -4.65 -9.44
C ALA A 47 4.70 -5.29 -9.65
N ARG A 48 4.33 -5.49 -10.90
CA ARG A 48 3.19 -6.32 -11.26
C ARG A 48 3.50 -7.80 -11.03
N GLN A 49 2.45 -8.61 -10.95
CA GLN A 49 2.55 -10.05 -10.87
C GLN A 49 1.63 -10.74 -11.89
N TYR A 50 2.00 -11.92 -12.32
CA TYR A 50 1.07 -12.84 -12.96
C TYR A 50 0.32 -13.60 -11.87
N LEU A 51 -1.01 -13.56 -11.90
CA LEU A 51 -1.84 -14.44 -11.08
C LEU A 51 -1.89 -15.79 -11.79
N VAL A 52 -1.57 -16.84 -11.05
CA VAL A 52 -1.54 -18.21 -11.53
C VAL A 52 -2.38 -19.11 -10.62
N ASP A 53 -2.82 -20.25 -11.13
CA ASP A 53 -3.47 -21.27 -10.31
C ASP A 53 -2.46 -22.10 -9.49
N GLU A 54 -2.95 -23.13 -8.81
CA GLU A 54 -2.12 -24.03 -8.00
C GLU A 54 -1.07 -24.77 -8.84
N GLN A 55 -1.33 -25.00 -10.12
CA GLN A 55 -0.44 -25.64 -11.09
C GLN A 55 0.46 -24.66 -11.84
N LEU A 56 0.50 -23.38 -11.43
CA LEU A 56 1.23 -22.29 -12.06
C LEU A 56 0.73 -21.90 -13.47
N MET A 57 -0.46 -22.32 -13.86
CA MET A 57 -1.04 -21.90 -15.13
C MET A 57 -1.51 -20.44 -15.05
N PRO A 58 -1.20 -19.61 -16.07
CA PRO A 58 -1.53 -18.20 -16.06
C PRO A 58 -3.05 -17.96 -16.06
N LEU A 59 -3.54 -17.17 -15.09
CA LEU A 59 -4.93 -16.70 -15.04
C LEU A 59 -5.05 -15.28 -15.60
N LYS A 60 -4.23 -14.37 -15.13
CA LYS A 60 -4.19 -12.96 -15.58
C LYS A 60 -2.94 -12.24 -15.06
N CYS A 61 -2.68 -11.07 -15.60
CA CYS A 61 -1.70 -10.13 -15.02
C CYS A 61 -2.40 -9.09 -14.14
N SER A 62 -1.75 -8.67 -13.05
CA SER A 62 -2.24 -7.57 -12.24
C SER A 62 -2.35 -6.27 -13.07
N PRO A 63 -3.30 -5.37 -12.77
CA PRO A 63 -3.47 -4.15 -13.56
C PRO A 63 -2.27 -3.22 -13.44
N ARG A 64 -2.08 -2.38 -14.46
CA ARG A 64 -1.16 -1.24 -14.38
C ARG A 64 -1.74 -0.16 -13.49
N LEU A 65 -0.87 0.60 -12.82
CA LEU A 65 -1.31 1.79 -12.11
C LEU A 65 -1.81 2.84 -13.11
N ARG A 66 -2.93 3.46 -12.76
CA ARG A 66 -3.54 4.54 -13.56
C ARG A 66 -3.24 5.92 -12.98
N ARG A 67 -2.81 5.96 -11.73
CA ARG A 67 -2.46 7.18 -11.00
C ARG A 67 -1.16 6.96 -10.24
N PRO A 68 -0.33 8.00 -10.10
CA PRO A 68 0.94 7.89 -9.39
C PRO A 68 0.71 7.50 -7.93
N PRO A 69 1.61 6.66 -7.37
CA PRO A 69 1.62 6.36 -5.94
C PRO A 69 2.09 7.58 -5.14
N GLY A 70 1.56 7.73 -3.93
CA GLY A 70 1.95 8.83 -3.05
C GLY A 70 1.03 8.97 -1.85
N PHE A 71 1.33 9.95 -0.99
CA PHE A 71 0.50 10.32 0.13
C PHE A 71 -0.42 11.50 -0.25
N PRO A 72 -1.70 11.54 0.13
CA PRO A 72 -2.45 10.60 0.97
C PRO A 72 -3.17 9.46 0.20
N ALA A 73 -2.91 9.24 -1.09
CA ALA A 73 -3.55 8.15 -1.86
C ALA A 73 -3.29 6.78 -1.23
N SER A 74 -2.13 6.58 -0.61
CA SER A 74 -1.79 5.36 0.13
C SER A 74 -2.73 5.03 1.29
N LEU A 75 -3.39 6.02 1.90
CA LEU A 75 -4.44 5.79 2.91
C LEU A 75 -5.68 5.15 2.30
N THR A 76 -5.98 5.44 1.04
CA THR A 76 -7.22 5.04 0.38
C THR A 76 -7.14 3.65 -0.26
N GLN A 77 -5.94 3.22 -0.63
CA GLN A 77 -5.73 1.95 -1.35
C GLN A 77 -4.29 1.47 -1.25
N ASN A 78 -4.10 0.19 -0.92
CA ASN A 78 -2.82 -0.48 -1.13
C ASN A 78 -2.62 -0.80 -2.62
N ILE A 79 -1.45 -0.46 -3.14
CA ILE A 79 -1.03 -0.79 -4.52
C ILE A 79 0.18 -1.73 -4.54
N ALA A 80 0.83 -1.93 -3.41
CA ALA A 80 2.03 -2.74 -3.27
C ALA A 80 1.65 -4.15 -2.80
N THR A 81 1.81 -5.17 -3.64
CA THR A 81 1.61 -6.55 -3.22
C THR A 81 2.87 -7.06 -2.54
N GLY A 82 2.74 -7.63 -1.33
CA GLY A 82 3.85 -8.00 -0.45
C GLY A 82 5.00 -8.71 -1.15
N CYS A 83 4.70 -9.81 -1.86
CA CYS A 83 5.72 -10.59 -2.57
C CYS A 83 6.47 -9.84 -3.68
N THR A 84 6.02 -8.65 -4.10
CA THR A 84 6.71 -7.81 -5.09
C THR A 84 7.53 -6.69 -4.47
N VAL A 85 7.36 -6.43 -3.16
CA VAL A 85 7.97 -5.29 -2.47
C VAL A 85 9.45 -5.51 -2.22
N MET A 86 10.23 -4.47 -2.55
CA MET A 86 11.60 -4.31 -2.09
C MET A 86 11.79 -2.92 -1.47
N LEU A 87 12.60 -2.86 -0.42
CA LEU A 87 12.92 -1.66 0.33
C LEU A 87 14.42 -1.38 0.24
N ASN A 88 14.80 -0.11 0.04
CA ASN A 88 16.20 0.27 0.26
C ASN A 88 16.51 0.33 1.77
N PRO A 89 17.79 0.46 2.18
CA PRO A 89 18.15 0.48 3.59
C PRO A 89 17.46 1.57 4.40
N ALA A 90 17.28 2.76 3.84
CA ALA A 90 16.59 3.87 4.49
C ALA A 90 15.11 3.54 4.76
N ALA A 91 14.40 2.98 3.76
CA ALA A 91 13.02 2.55 3.92
C ALA A 91 12.89 1.38 4.90
N ALA A 92 13.77 0.39 4.83
CA ALA A 92 13.78 -0.75 5.76
C ALA A 92 13.95 -0.29 7.21
N SER A 93 14.89 0.65 7.46
CA SER A 93 15.12 1.23 8.79
C SER A 93 13.91 2.03 9.28
N LEU A 94 13.33 2.87 8.41
CA LEU A 94 12.14 3.67 8.72
C LEU A 94 10.95 2.78 9.12
N VAL A 95 10.65 1.76 8.30
CA VAL A 95 9.54 0.84 8.56
C VAL A 95 9.80 -0.04 9.78
N ALA A 96 11.04 -0.50 10.00
CA ALA A 96 11.41 -1.28 11.19
C ALA A 96 11.22 -0.49 12.50
N GLY A 97 11.43 0.84 12.45
CA GLY A 97 11.20 1.74 13.57
C GLY A 97 9.73 2.13 13.77
N SER A 98 8.83 1.74 12.88
CA SER A 98 7.42 2.10 12.95
C SER A 98 6.56 1.03 13.62
N GLU A 99 5.37 1.44 14.08
CA GLU A 99 4.38 0.58 14.71
C GLU A 99 3.08 0.57 13.89
N ALA A 100 2.81 -0.56 13.23
CA ALA A 100 1.58 -0.76 12.48
C ALA A 100 0.40 -1.00 13.44
N PRO A 101 -0.80 -0.49 13.13
CA PRO A 101 -1.99 -0.83 13.89
C PRO A 101 -2.33 -2.31 13.73
N PRO A 102 -3.00 -2.93 14.73
CA PRO A 102 -3.44 -4.32 14.66
C PRO A 102 -4.24 -4.60 13.39
N GLY A 103 -3.98 -5.73 12.75
CA GLY A 103 -4.67 -6.14 11.51
C GLY A 103 -4.22 -5.43 10.22
N SER A 104 -3.28 -4.49 10.30
CA SER A 104 -2.70 -3.89 9.10
C SER A 104 -1.86 -4.89 8.32
N LEU A 105 -2.05 -4.92 7.00
CA LEU A 105 -1.20 -5.69 6.10
C LEU A 105 0.20 -5.06 6.07
N HIS A 106 1.24 -5.88 6.15
CA HIS A 106 2.63 -5.43 6.24
C HIS A 106 3.07 -4.61 5.01
N ASP A 107 2.63 -5.00 3.82
CA ASP A 107 2.90 -4.33 2.56
C ASP A 107 2.20 -2.96 2.48
N TRP A 108 0.94 -2.89 2.91
CA TRP A 108 0.21 -1.62 2.98
C TRP A 108 0.85 -0.66 3.99
N TRP A 109 1.27 -1.18 5.14
CA TRP A 109 1.95 -0.36 6.15
C TRP A 109 3.28 0.18 5.64
N CYS A 110 4.09 -0.63 4.93
CA CYS A 110 5.32 -0.16 4.29
C CYS A 110 5.03 0.98 3.30
N TYR A 111 4.04 0.80 2.44
CA TYR A 111 3.64 1.81 1.48
C TYR A 111 3.17 3.12 2.15
N LEU A 112 2.38 3.01 3.22
CA LEU A 112 1.90 4.15 4.01
C LEU A 112 3.05 4.93 4.65
N VAL A 113 3.90 4.25 5.42
CA VAL A 113 4.99 4.88 6.17
C VAL A 113 5.96 5.58 5.22
N ILE A 114 6.35 4.90 4.14
CA ILE A 114 7.30 5.46 3.18
C ILE A 114 6.74 6.69 2.47
N THR A 115 5.50 6.65 2.02
CA THR A 115 4.87 7.81 1.36
C THR A 115 4.59 8.96 2.33
N ALA A 116 4.19 8.66 3.57
CA ALA A 116 3.97 9.68 4.60
C ALA A 116 5.28 10.34 5.08
N ALA A 117 6.40 9.64 4.98
CA ALA A 117 7.73 10.21 5.23
C ALA A 117 8.27 11.08 4.08
N GLY A 118 7.54 11.21 2.97
CA GLY A 118 8.03 11.88 1.75
C GLY A 118 8.97 11.02 0.90
N GLY A 119 9.02 9.71 1.17
CA GLY A 119 9.83 8.76 0.41
C GLY A 119 9.29 8.47 -0.99
N ARG A 120 10.03 7.67 -1.74
CA ARG A 120 9.75 7.35 -3.15
C ARG A 120 9.11 5.98 -3.30
N VAL A 121 8.16 5.85 -4.22
CA VAL A 121 7.58 4.58 -4.64
C VAL A 121 7.85 4.38 -6.13
N LEU A 122 8.55 3.30 -6.44
CA LEU A 122 8.97 2.92 -7.78
C LEU A 122 8.11 1.72 -8.22
N ALA A 123 7.08 2.01 -8.99
CA ALA A 123 6.15 0.99 -9.49
C ALA A 123 6.59 0.52 -10.89
N ASP A 124 6.92 -0.76 -11.02
CA ASP A 124 7.35 -1.38 -12.26
C ASP A 124 6.17 -2.08 -12.96
N ASP A 125 5.96 -1.75 -14.22
CA ASP A 125 4.92 -2.36 -15.06
C ASP A 125 5.26 -3.79 -15.50
N THR A 126 6.50 -4.24 -15.29
CA THR A 126 6.93 -5.60 -15.63
C THR A 126 6.55 -6.57 -14.51
N PRO A 127 5.82 -7.64 -14.80
CA PRO A 127 5.57 -8.69 -13.79
C PRO A 127 6.87 -9.38 -13.38
N THR A 128 7.05 -9.57 -12.06
CA THR A 128 8.27 -10.17 -11.50
C THR A 128 8.01 -11.42 -10.65
N VAL A 129 6.74 -11.77 -10.47
CA VAL A 129 6.32 -12.89 -9.61
C VAL A 129 5.16 -13.63 -10.27
N LEU A 130 5.16 -14.96 -10.15
CA LEU A 130 3.98 -15.80 -10.34
C LEU A 130 3.28 -15.89 -8.97
N TYR A 131 2.19 -15.14 -8.81
CA TYR A 131 1.42 -15.06 -7.58
C TYR A 131 0.35 -16.15 -7.57
N ARG A 132 0.54 -17.16 -6.73
CA ARG A 132 -0.32 -18.35 -6.68
C ARG A 132 -1.66 -18.02 -6.02
N GLN A 133 -2.74 -18.45 -6.66
CA GLN A 133 -4.10 -18.29 -6.15
C GLN A 133 -4.61 -19.63 -5.63
N HIS A 134 -4.94 -19.70 -4.35
CA HIS A 134 -5.58 -20.84 -3.70
C HIS A 134 -6.57 -20.37 -2.63
N GLY A 135 -7.42 -21.26 -2.14
CA GLY A 135 -8.51 -20.92 -1.24
C GLY A 135 -8.09 -20.34 0.12
N SER A 136 -6.83 -20.50 0.52
CA SER A 136 -6.27 -20.02 1.78
C SER A 136 -5.44 -18.73 1.66
N ASN A 137 -5.43 -18.05 0.51
CA ASN A 137 -4.76 -16.76 0.40
C ASN A 137 -5.37 -15.74 1.35
N ALA A 138 -4.54 -15.07 2.17
CA ALA A 138 -4.97 -14.03 3.11
C ALA A 138 -5.72 -12.89 2.40
N VAL A 139 -5.31 -12.56 1.17
CA VAL A 139 -5.98 -11.62 0.27
C VAL A 139 -6.09 -12.27 -1.11
N GLY A 140 -7.14 -13.08 -1.31
CA GLY A 140 -7.44 -13.62 -2.63
C GLY A 140 -7.82 -12.51 -3.61
N ALA A 141 -7.21 -12.49 -4.81
CA ALA A 141 -7.64 -11.58 -5.86
C ALA A 141 -8.91 -12.12 -6.52
N PRO A 142 -10.11 -11.50 -6.33
CA PRO A 142 -11.32 -11.95 -6.99
C PRO A 142 -11.14 -11.99 -8.50
N HIS A 143 -11.62 -13.06 -9.14
CA HIS A 143 -11.39 -13.33 -10.56
C HIS A 143 -12.02 -12.29 -11.52
N SER A 144 -12.95 -11.43 -11.04
CA SER A 144 -13.58 -10.42 -11.88
C SER A 144 -13.83 -9.10 -11.14
N MET A 145 -13.83 -7.98 -11.88
CA MET A 145 -14.17 -6.64 -11.35
C MET A 145 -15.52 -6.59 -10.63
N PRO A 146 -16.63 -7.20 -11.16
CA PRO A 146 -17.90 -7.22 -10.46
C PRO A 146 -17.82 -7.94 -9.09
N ARG A 147 -17.09 -9.05 -9.00
CA ARG A 147 -16.90 -9.76 -7.71
C ARG A 147 -16.09 -8.96 -6.72
N ARG A 148 -15.08 -8.20 -7.17
CA ARG A 148 -14.33 -7.27 -6.31
C ARG A 148 -15.22 -6.15 -5.76
N ALA A 149 -16.02 -5.53 -6.63
CA ALA A 149 -16.99 -4.50 -6.24
C ALA A 149 -18.03 -5.06 -5.26
N TYR A 150 -18.58 -6.24 -5.53
CA TYR A 150 -19.53 -6.92 -4.66
C TYR A 150 -18.93 -7.28 -3.30
N ALA A 151 -17.71 -7.82 -3.26
CA ALA A 151 -17.02 -8.13 -2.01
C ALA A 151 -16.70 -6.86 -1.19
N ALA A 152 -16.34 -5.76 -1.86
CA ALA A 152 -16.15 -4.47 -1.22
C ALA A 152 -17.47 -3.93 -0.64
N LEU A 153 -18.56 -3.99 -1.42
CA LEU A 153 -19.89 -3.58 -0.97
C LEU A 153 -20.39 -4.41 0.21
N ARG A 154 -20.15 -5.75 0.21
CA ARG A 154 -20.54 -6.63 1.33
C ARG A 154 -19.77 -6.34 2.62
N ARG A 155 -18.48 -5.98 2.55
CA ARG A 155 -17.72 -5.55 3.73
C ARG A 155 -18.24 -4.23 4.29
N GLY A 156 -18.79 -3.38 3.44
CA GLY A 156 -19.42 -2.13 3.82
C GLY A 156 -18.46 -1.00 4.20
N PRO A 157 -19.01 0.21 4.43
CA PRO A 157 -18.21 1.38 4.79
C PRO A 157 -17.52 1.24 6.14
N ARG A 158 -18.12 0.49 7.08
CA ARG A 158 -17.65 0.39 8.47
C ARG A 158 -16.28 -0.27 8.56
N ASP A 159 -16.08 -1.40 7.88
CA ASP A 159 -14.81 -2.15 7.91
C ASP A 159 -13.69 -1.36 7.24
N PHE A 160 -13.96 -0.81 6.05
CA PHE A 160 -12.97 0.01 5.35
C PHE A 160 -12.58 1.26 6.15
N MET A 161 -13.57 2.01 6.65
CA MET A 161 -13.31 3.21 7.44
C MET A 161 -12.68 2.89 8.79
N GLY A 162 -12.90 1.71 9.35
CA GLY A 162 -12.17 1.21 10.52
C GLY A 162 -10.67 1.10 10.26
N VAL A 163 -10.28 0.44 9.17
CA VAL A 163 -8.88 0.33 8.73
C VAL A 163 -8.29 1.72 8.41
N PHE A 164 -9.02 2.55 7.68
CA PHE A 164 -8.59 3.91 7.34
C PHE A 164 -8.30 4.75 8.59
N ARG A 165 -9.22 4.76 9.57
CA ARG A 165 -9.05 5.48 10.84
C ARG A 165 -7.90 4.93 11.67
N ALA A 166 -7.72 3.60 11.70
CA ALA A 166 -6.62 2.96 12.39
C ALA A 166 -5.26 3.40 11.80
N HIS A 167 -5.14 3.45 10.47
CA HIS A 167 -3.95 3.96 9.79
C HIS A 167 -3.68 5.43 10.09
N VAL A 168 -4.72 6.30 9.99
CA VAL A 168 -4.59 7.73 10.32
C VAL A 168 -4.13 7.92 11.77
N SER A 169 -4.76 7.21 12.71
CA SER A 169 -4.41 7.28 14.13
C SER A 169 -2.99 6.80 14.41
N ALA A 170 -2.59 5.66 13.83
CA ALA A 170 -1.26 5.09 14.02
C ALA A 170 -0.14 5.98 13.46
N LEU A 171 -0.35 6.58 12.27
CA LEU A 171 0.60 7.54 11.69
C LEU A 171 0.70 8.81 12.55
N ARG A 172 -0.41 9.37 13.01
CA ARG A 172 -0.42 10.56 13.88
C ARG A 172 0.24 10.33 15.23
N ALA A 173 0.17 9.12 15.76
CA ALA A 173 0.87 8.74 16.99
C ALA A 173 2.40 8.69 16.84
N GLN A 174 2.92 8.75 15.60
CA GLN A 174 4.35 8.64 15.27
C GLN A 174 4.84 9.84 14.42
N PRO A 175 4.71 11.09 14.92
CA PRO A 175 4.97 12.29 14.12
C PRO A 175 6.42 12.41 13.62
N GLY A 176 7.37 11.75 14.31
CA GLY A 176 8.77 11.72 13.90
C GLY A 176 9.03 10.95 12.59
N LEU A 177 8.08 10.13 12.14
CA LEU A 177 8.19 9.40 10.87
C LEU A 177 7.65 10.21 9.67
N LEU A 178 6.96 11.33 9.92
CA LEU A 178 6.15 12.01 8.93
C LEU A 178 6.85 13.25 8.36
N SER A 179 6.70 13.48 7.07
CA SER A 179 6.99 14.79 6.47
C SER A 179 6.03 15.87 7.03
N ALA A 180 6.42 17.14 6.92
CA ALA A 180 5.57 18.25 7.35
C ALA A 180 4.21 18.26 6.63
N GLU A 181 4.24 18.00 5.30
CA GLU A 181 3.04 17.93 4.47
C GLU A 181 2.10 16.77 4.87
N ALA A 182 2.68 15.60 5.18
CA ALA A 182 1.90 14.46 5.62
C ALA A 182 1.25 14.70 6.99
N ARG A 183 1.95 15.35 7.91
CA ARG A 183 1.38 15.74 9.22
C ARG A 183 0.18 16.66 9.06
N GLU A 184 0.32 17.74 8.29
CA GLU A 184 -0.76 18.67 8.03
C GLU A 184 -1.97 17.98 7.36
N THR A 185 -1.71 17.11 6.37
CA THR A 185 -2.76 16.34 5.69
C THR A 185 -3.48 15.40 6.64
N LEU A 186 -2.75 14.68 7.51
CA LEU A 186 -3.35 13.79 8.51
C LEU A 186 -4.18 14.55 9.54
N ASP A 187 -3.73 15.73 9.98
CA ASP A 187 -4.48 16.55 10.91
C ASP A 187 -5.79 17.06 10.30
N ARG A 188 -5.77 17.47 9.03
CA ARG A 188 -6.99 17.87 8.30
C ARG A 188 -7.96 16.69 8.12
N ILE A 189 -7.45 15.50 7.78
CA ILE A 189 -8.28 14.29 7.64
C ILE A 189 -8.88 13.89 8.98
N ASP A 190 -8.10 13.85 10.06
CA ASP A 190 -8.57 13.48 11.39
C ASP A 190 -9.60 14.48 11.93
N ALA A 191 -9.36 15.78 11.76
CA ALA A 191 -10.33 16.82 12.08
C ALA A 191 -11.65 16.62 11.32
N ALA A 192 -11.59 16.34 10.02
CA ALA A 192 -12.76 16.09 9.20
C ALA A 192 -13.56 14.86 9.66
N LEU A 193 -12.87 13.79 10.06
CA LEU A 193 -13.52 12.58 10.57
C LEU A 193 -14.29 12.81 11.87
N ARG A 194 -13.89 13.82 12.68
CA ARG A 194 -14.55 14.19 13.95
C ARG A 194 -15.66 15.24 13.78
N GLN A 195 -15.52 16.16 12.81
CA GLN A 195 -16.39 17.33 12.67
C GLN A 195 -17.65 17.10 11.82
N GLY A 196 -17.80 15.92 11.21
CA GLY A 196 -18.99 15.55 10.44
C GLY A 196 -18.90 15.81 8.93
N GLN A 197 -20.04 15.71 8.23
CA GLN A 197 -20.10 15.56 6.78
C GLN A 197 -19.52 16.74 5.98
N LEU A 198 -19.77 17.98 6.40
CA LEU A 198 -19.24 19.16 5.68
C LEU A 198 -17.72 19.23 5.74
N ALA A 199 -17.12 18.91 6.88
CA ALA A 199 -15.67 18.86 7.02
C ALA A 199 -15.08 17.70 6.19
N ARG A 200 -15.74 16.53 6.17
CA ARG A 200 -15.35 15.40 5.33
C ARG A 200 -15.41 15.75 3.84
N LEU A 201 -16.46 16.45 3.41
CA LEU A 201 -16.56 16.90 2.02
C LEU A 201 -15.39 17.81 1.62
N ARG A 202 -14.99 18.74 2.50
CA ARG A 202 -13.82 19.61 2.28
C ARG A 202 -12.53 18.80 2.23
N ALA A 203 -12.35 17.82 3.11
CA ALA A 203 -11.17 16.95 3.12
C ALA A 203 -11.05 16.11 1.85
N LEU A 204 -12.16 15.72 1.22
CA LEU A 204 -12.14 15.03 -0.09
C LEU A 204 -11.60 15.88 -1.24
N GLY A 205 -11.51 17.20 -1.05
CA GLY A 205 -10.84 18.13 -1.97
C GLY A 205 -9.32 18.13 -1.87
N LEU A 206 -8.73 17.49 -0.85
CA LEU A 206 -7.28 17.37 -0.73
C LEU A 206 -6.71 16.57 -1.91
N ALA A 207 -5.59 17.05 -2.44
CA ALA A 207 -4.87 16.33 -3.49
C ALA A 207 -4.47 14.93 -2.99
N GLY A 208 -4.68 13.91 -3.81
CA GLY A 208 -4.36 12.53 -3.42
C GLY A 208 -5.49 11.73 -2.76
N MET A 209 -6.61 12.33 -2.39
CA MET A 209 -7.79 11.61 -1.87
C MET A 209 -8.56 10.88 -2.98
N TRP A 210 -7.87 9.97 -3.65
CA TRP A 210 -8.39 9.15 -4.75
C TRP A 210 -7.86 7.72 -4.70
N ARG A 211 -8.45 6.85 -5.53
CA ARG A 211 -8.01 5.48 -5.79
C ARG A 211 -7.62 5.30 -7.25
N GLN A 212 -7.15 4.13 -7.63
CA GLN A 212 -6.62 3.88 -8.97
C GLN A 212 -7.66 4.01 -10.09
N THR A 213 -8.95 3.80 -9.81
CA THR A 213 -10.03 3.98 -10.78
C THR A 213 -11.05 5.01 -10.28
N TRP A 214 -11.82 5.59 -11.21
CA TRP A 214 -12.85 6.56 -10.86
C TRP A 214 -13.99 5.93 -10.05
N LEU A 215 -14.38 4.69 -10.37
CA LEU A 215 -15.41 3.94 -9.64
C LEU A 215 -14.97 3.67 -8.19
N GLU A 216 -13.74 3.18 -8.00
CA GLU A 216 -13.19 2.97 -6.66
C GLU A 216 -13.08 4.29 -5.90
N THR A 217 -12.73 5.39 -6.58
CA THR A 217 -12.68 6.73 -5.98
C THR A 217 -14.05 7.19 -5.54
N ALA A 218 -15.08 7.00 -6.37
CA ALA A 218 -16.45 7.37 -6.03
C ALA A 218 -16.96 6.56 -4.82
N LEU A 219 -16.72 5.26 -4.80
CA LEU A 219 -17.07 4.39 -3.68
C LEU A 219 -16.34 4.79 -2.39
N PHE A 220 -15.04 5.05 -2.46
CA PHE A 220 -14.25 5.54 -1.33
C PHE A 220 -14.80 6.86 -0.79
N ARG A 221 -15.08 7.84 -1.67
CA ARG A 221 -15.63 9.14 -1.28
C ARG A 221 -16.98 9.00 -0.59
N TRP A 222 -17.84 8.15 -1.12
CA TRP A 222 -19.12 7.86 -0.47
C TRP A 222 -18.92 7.25 0.93
N TRP A 223 -18.06 6.23 1.06
CA TRP A 223 -17.74 5.66 2.38
C TRP A 223 -17.14 6.65 3.35
N PHE A 224 -16.26 7.53 2.87
CA PHE A 224 -15.65 8.57 3.69
C PHE A 224 -16.68 9.57 4.21
N LEU A 225 -17.75 9.85 3.45
CA LEU A 225 -18.83 10.75 3.87
C LEU A 225 -19.77 10.11 4.89
N VAL A 226 -20.14 8.82 4.70
CA VAL A 226 -21.18 8.18 5.53
C VAL A 226 -20.64 7.32 6.67
N GLY A 227 -19.38 6.90 6.61
CA GLY A 227 -18.71 6.06 7.62
C GLY A 227 -17.84 6.89 8.54
#